data_9fc5091469a2d850d8616f79e65f23c1
#
_entry.id   9fc5091469a2d850d8616f79e65f23c1
#
_cell.length_a   1.000
_cell.length_b   1.000
_cell.length_c   1.000
_cell.angle_alpha   90.00
_cell.angle_beta   90.00
_cell.angle_gamma   90.00
#
_symmetry.space_group_name_H-M   'P 1'
#
loop_
_entity.id
_entity.type
_entity.pdbx_description
1 polymer ?
#
loop_
_entity_poly.entity_id
_entity_poly.type
_entity_poly.pdbx_seq_one_letter_code
_entity_poly.pdbx_strand_id
1 'polypeptide(L)'
;MRTPPLSRRALLTAAAASVTAGVTAAVPSQASAASSSARPAALAGFRTVGRVKEAADGSVQYTWPGIAFEGRFRGTGVGIVLDDAANDYDVQIDGETVSTLVTPGRTTFWVEDLADTRHTVRLVKRTESPWAVGRFSGFVAARGGRILPAPAARSRQIEFIGDSYTAGYGNTSGTRDCSANGGVDRNSNADLAFGALTARKLDADHQQNAFSGRGMVRNYNGSDPGTDYRTYYDRALLNVAGDVWRKPRAWRPQVVVVGLGINDFSTPLRPGEPWAAQSELIAAYTNAYHGFLDKLRARYGGSTFLVVSATSVSGTAFAETTRGIVRDRNARGDDRVGHWYYDDPALDRLGCDWHPSLHDHRIISGLLDQYLATLPLDW
;
A
#
# COMPACT_ATOMS: atom_id res chain seq x y z
N MET A 1 25.99 47.85 3.92
CA MET A 1 25.31 49.09 4.42
C MET A 1 24.08 48.63 5.19
N ARG A 2 24.24 48.71 6.46
CA ARG A 2 23.39 49.29 7.53
C ARG A 2 21.91 48.86 7.53
N THR A 3 21.57 47.99 8.41
CA THR A 3 20.34 47.95 9.20
C THR A 3 20.17 49.25 10.01
N PRO A 4 18.95 49.66 10.41
CA PRO A 4 18.60 49.53 11.82
C PRO A 4 17.10 49.41 12.09
N PRO A 5 16.68 49.54 13.41
CA PRO A 5 16.00 48.49 14.16
C PRO A 5 14.66 48.94 14.82
N LEU A 6 13.99 47.95 15.45
CA LEU A 6 13.14 48.00 16.65
C LEU A 6 12.41 49.28 17.09
N SER A 7 11.13 49.16 17.42
CA SER A 7 10.67 49.65 18.76
C SER A 7 9.36 48.98 19.24
N ARG A 8 9.44 48.47 20.45
CA ARG A 8 8.35 48.10 21.38
C ARG A 8 7.65 49.37 21.88
N ARG A 9 6.35 49.32 22.15
CA ARG A 9 5.73 49.97 23.34
C ARG A 9 4.46 49.29 23.74
N ALA A 10 4.48 48.84 24.98
CA ALA A 10 3.35 48.44 25.80
C ALA A 10 2.70 49.71 26.39
N LEU A 11 1.45 49.65 26.65
CA LEU A 11 0.82 50.49 27.68
C LEU A 11 -0.44 49.82 28.27
N LEU A 12 -0.45 49.84 29.56
CA LEU A 12 -1.35 49.30 30.57
C LEU A 12 -2.56 50.23 30.85
N THR A 13 -3.51 49.63 31.58
CA THR A 13 -4.48 50.23 32.53
C THR A 13 -5.80 50.71 31.94
N ALA A 14 -6.98 50.56 32.56
CA ALA A 14 -7.36 50.44 33.97
C ALA A 14 -8.77 49.84 34.12
N ALA A 15 -9.05 49.28 35.28
CA ALA A 15 -10.34 48.78 35.76
C ALA A 15 -11.29 49.92 36.14
N ALA A 16 -12.60 49.71 35.98
CA ALA A 16 -13.62 50.41 36.74
C ALA A 16 -14.78 49.43 37.05
N ALA A 17 -14.98 49.19 38.31
CA ALA A 17 -16.10 48.47 38.88
C ALA A 17 -17.32 49.38 38.99
N SER A 18 -18.50 48.92 38.62
CA SER A 18 -19.77 49.51 38.98
C SER A 18 -20.75 48.42 39.40
N VAL A 19 -21.12 48.44 40.66
CA VAL A 19 -22.15 47.61 41.23
C VAL A 19 -23.51 48.31 41.01
N THR A 20 -24.48 47.60 40.43
CA THR A 20 -25.89 47.93 40.53
C THR A 20 -26.75 46.70 40.72
N ALA A 21 -27.64 46.81 41.69
CA ALA A 21 -28.48 45.78 42.26
C ALA A 21 -29.61 45.30 41.33
N GLY A 22 -29.90 44.06 41.49
CA GLY A 22 -30.96 43.19 41.24
C GLY A 22 -32.32 43.65 40.68
N VAL A 23 -32.75 42.86 39.68
CA VAL A 23 -34.15 42.45 39.49
C VAL A 23 -34.13 41.00 38.96
N THR A 24 -34.66 40.10 39.78
CA THR A 24 -34.85 38.70 39.35
C THR A 24 -36.10 38.61 38.50
N ALA A 25 -35.89 38.47 37.18
CA ALA A 25 -36.95 38.01 36.28
C ALA A 25 -36.68 36.53 35.97
N ALA A 26 -37.60 35.67 36.35
CA ALA A 26 -37.58 34.24 35.98
C ALA A 26 -37.75 34.12 34.47
N VAL A 27 -36.68 33.66 33.81
CA VAL A 27 -36.73 33.29 32.41
C VAL A 27 -37.12 31.80 32.32
N PRO A 28 -38.16 31.44 31.53
CA PRO A 28 -38.49 30.02 31.35
C PRO A 28 -37.32 29.31 30.68
N SER A 29 -36.88 28.24 31.32
CA SER A 29 -35.87 27.32 30.80
C SER A 29 -36.36 26.72 29.46
N GLN A 30 -35.86 27.26 28.37
CA GLN A 30 -35.97 26.57 27.07
C GLN A 30 -35.07 25.36 27.15
N ALA A 31 -35.67 24.19 27.22
CA ALA A 31 -35.00 22.93 26.99
C ALA A 31 -34.36 22.99 25.59
N SER A 32 -33.05 23.20 25.54
CA SER A 32 -32.28 22.96 24.32
C SER A 32 -32.49 21.52 23.92
N ALA A 33 -33.29 21.31 22.88
CA ALA A 33 -33.31 20.07 22.18
C ALA A 33 -31.86 19.82 21.70
N ALA A 34 -31.17 18.93 22.42
CA ALA A 34 -29.92 18.37 21.95
C ALA A 34 -30.23 17.77 20.57
N SER A 35 -29.79 18.44 19.52
CA SER A 35 -29.71 17.83 18.19
C SER A 35 -28.83 16.61 18.38
N SER A 36 -29.45 15.43 18.48
CA SER A 36 -28.75 14.17 18.31
C SER A 36 -28.16 14.24 16.92
N SER A 37 -26.88 14.59 16.82
CA SER A 37 -26.11 14.29 15.65
C SER A 37 -26.21 12.77 15.51
N ALA A 38 -27.11 12.31 14.65
CA ALA A 38 -27.18 10.92 14.26
C ALA A 38 -25.75 10.54 13.87
N ARG A 39 -25.12 9.67 14.65
CA ARG A 39 -23.89 9.03 14.25
C ARG A 39 -24.13 8.56 12.83
N PRO A 40 -23.25 8.87 11.85
CA PRO A 40 -23.37 8.26 10.55
C PRO A 40 -23.49 6.75 10.81
N ALA A 41 -24.52 6.12 10.24
CA ALA A 41 -24.72 4.69 10.39
C ALA A 41 -23.36 4.05 10.10
N ALA A 42 -22.89 3.23 11.05
CA ALA A 42 -21.59 2.61 10.93
C ALA A 42 -21.44 2.11 9.49
N LEU A 43 -20.36 2.53 8.80
CA LEU A 43 -20.09 2.20 7.41
C LEU A 43 -19.77 0.69 7.33
N ALA A 44 -20.71 -0.13 7.81
CA ALA A 44 -20.67 -1.57 7.77
C ALA A 44 -21.10 -2.00 6.37
N GLY A 45 -20.32 -2.84 5.73
CA GLY A 45 -20.65 -3.38 4.41
C GLY A 45 -19.49 -3.39 3.44
N PHE A 46 -18.27 -3.03 3.87
CA PHE A 46 -17.05 -3.22 3.08
C PHE A 46 -16.01 -4.04 3.84
N ARG A 47 -15.12 -4.65 3.10
CA ARG A 47 -13.87 -5.22 3.62
C ARG A 47 -12.67 -4.53 2.97
N THR A 48 -11.54 -4.58 3.63
CA THR A 48 -10.27 -4.07 3.13
C THR A 48 -9.37 -5.21 2.68
N VAL A 49 -8.66 -4.99 1.59
CA VAL A 49 -7.55 -5.83 1.11
C VAL A 49 -6.30 -4.98 1.16
N GLY A 50 -5.30 -5.41 1.94
CA GLY A 50 -4.08 -4.64 2.20
C GLY A 50 -4.00 -4.08 3.63
N ARG A 51 -2.93 -3.34 3.93
CA ARG A 51 -2.67 -2.76 5.26
C ARG A 51 -3.34 -1.41 5.42
N VAL A 52 -4.26 -1.33 6.34
CA VAL A 52 -4.97 -0.10 6.68
C VAL A 52 -4.89 0.18 8.18
N LYS A 53 -5.16 1.42 8.55
CA LYS A 53 -5.32 1.89 9.95
C LYS A 53 -6.74 2.39 10.13
N GLU A 54 -7.47 1.76 11.05
CA GLU A 54 -8.81 2.18 11.40
C GLU A 54 -8.77 3.51 12.17
N ALA A 55 -9.66 4.43 11.82
CA ALA A 55 -9.89 5.69 12.53
C ALA A 55 -11.12 5.58 13.45
N ALA A 56 -11.20 6.48 14.44
CA ALA A 56 -12.27 6.46 15.43
C ALA A 56 -13.68 6.67 14.85
N ASP A 57 -13.77 7.28 13.68
CA ASP A 57 -15.03 7.53 12.95
C ASP A 57 -15.47 6.35 12.07
N GLY A 58 -14.74 5.23 12.12
CA GLY A 58 -15.00 4.03 11.30
C GLY A 58 -14.44 4.11 9.87
N SER A 59 -13.82 5.23 9.47
CA SER A 59 -13.07 5.31 8.23
C SER A 59 -11.73 4.59 8.36
N VAL A 60 -11.09 4.32 7.23
CA VAL A 60 -9.75 3.72 7.20
C VAL A 60 -8.76 4.63 6.48
N GLN A 61 -7.55 4.66 7.00
CA GLN A 61 -6.41 5.38 6.45
C GLN A 61 -5.40 4.39 5.86
N TYR A 62 -4.71 4.79 4.81
CA TYR A 62 -3.78 3.92 4.10
C TYR A 62 -2.76 4.70 3.27
N THR A 63 -1.63 4.04 2.96
CA THR A 63 -0.56 4.59 2.12
C THR A 63 -0.01 3.58 1.12
N TRP A 64 -0.01 2.28 1.47
CA TRP A 64 0.54 1.23 0.62
C TRP A 64 -0.15 1.18 -0.75
N PRO A 65 0.54 0.78 -1.84
CA PRO A 65 -0.08 0.56 -3.14
C PRO A 65 -1.01 -0.66 -3.13
N GLY A 66 -1.93 -0.74 -4.09
CA GLY A 66 -2.80 -1.90 -4.27
C GLY A 66 -3.84 -2.15 -3.17
N ILE A 67 -3.99 -1.21 -2.22
CA ILE A 67 -5.09 -1.27 -1.24
C ILE A 67 -6.43 -1.28 -1.98
N ALA A 68 -7.30 -2.20 -1.59
CA ALA A 68 -8.64 -2.27 -2.17
C ALA A 68 -9.73 -2.31 -1.09
N PHE A 69 -10.88 -1.75 -1.43
CA PHE A 69 -12.11 -1.77 -0.65
C PHE A 69 -13.17 -2.49 -1.47
N GLU A 70 -13.75 -3.53 -0.89
CA GLU A 70 -14.74 -4.36 -1.58
C GLU A 70 -16.07 -4.32 -0.82
N GLY A 71 -17.14 -4.06 -1.56
CA GLY A 71 -18.51 -4.01 -1.03
C GLY A 71 -19.50 -4.72 -1.92
N ARG A 72 -20.71 -4.89 -1.42
CA ARG A 72 -21.87 -5.35 -2.18
C ARG A 72 -23.05 -4.44 -1.90
N PHE A 73 -23.87 -4.22 -2.90
CA PHE A 73 -25.09 -3.44 -2.77
C PHE A 73 -26.21 -4.01 -3.63
N ARG A 74 -27.42 -3.54 -3.41
CA ARG A 74 -28.57 -3.72 -4.29
C ARG A 74 -29.15 -2.38 -4.63
N GLY A 75 -29.51 -2.17 -5.89
CA GLY A 75 -30.09 -0.92 -6.41
C GLY A 75 -29.39 -0.48 -7.67
N THR A 76 -29.76 0.71 -8.14
CA THR A 76 -29.34 1.28 -9.44
C THR A 76 -28.05 2.11 -9.36
N GLY A 77 -27.40 2.18 -8.18
CA GLY A 77 -26.16 2.94 -8.06
C GLY A 77 -25.54 2.87 -6.68
N VAL A 78 -24.27 3.31 -6.60
CA VAL A 78 -23.44 3.33 -5.39
C VAL A 78 -22.57 4.57 -5.37
N GLY A 79 -22.49 5.23 -4.22
CA GLY A 79 -21.56 6.29 -3.91
C GLY A 79 -20.34 5.76 -3.18
N ILE A 80 -19.15 6.25 -3.53
CA ILE A 80 -17.85 5.91 -2.98
C ILE A 80 -17.35 7.14 -2.22
N VAL A 81 -17.25 7.06 -0.89
CA VAL A 81 -16.87 8.18 -0.04
C VAL A 81 -15.39 8.10 0.28
N LEU A 82 -14.60 9.02 -0.27
CA LEU A 82 -13.15 9.05 -0.06
C LEU A 82 -12.61 10.47 0.07
N ASP A 83 -11.39 10.58 0.59
CA ASP A 83 -10.63 11.82 0.71
C ASP A 83 -9.16 11.50 0.42
N ASP A 84 -8.73 11.76 -0.82
CA ASP A 84 -7.36 11.55 -1.27
C ASP A 84 -7.03 12.43 -2.48
N ALA A 85 -6.19 13.41 -2.30
CA ALA A 85 -5.76 14.34 -3.33
C ALA A 85 -4.44 13.95 -4.01
N ALA A 86 -3.88 12.78 -3.69
CA ALA A 86 -2.56 12.36 -4.18
C ALA A 86 -2.61 11.11 -5.06
N ASN A 87 -3.58 10.24 -4.86
CA ASN A 87 -3.61 8.92 -5.50
C ASN A 87 -4.68 8.80 -6.57
N ASP A 88 -4.46 7.85 -7.48
CA ASP A 88 -5.42 7.44 -8.49
C ASP A 88 -6.04 6.09 -8.13
N TYR A 89 -7.29 5.90 -8.53
CA TYR A 89 -8.08 4.72 -8.20
C TYR A 89 -8.80 4.19 -9.41
N ASP A 90 -8.91 2.87 -9.52
CA ASP A 90 -9.89 2.24 -10.39
C ASP A 90 -11.16 1.90 -9.58
N VAL A 91 -12.31 2.23 -10.15
CA VAL A 91 -13.63 1.86 -9.66
C VAL A 91 -14.13 0.70 -10.50
N GLN A 92 -14.46 -0.40 -9.85
CA GLN A 92 -14.93 -1.61 -10.52
C GLN A 92 -16.35 -1.95 -10.04
N ILE A 93 -17.23 -2.27 -10.97
CA ILE A 93 -18.56 -2.82 -10.72
C ILE A 93 -18.62 -4.20 -11.38
N ASP A 94 -19.00 -5.21 -10.61
CA ASP A 94 -19.11 -6.60 -11.05
C ASP A 94 -17.87 -7.14 -11.78
N GLY A 95 -16.69 -6.67 -11.34
CA GLY A 95 -15.38 -7.06 -11.88
C GLY A 95 -14.87 -6.20 -13.02
N GLU A 96 -15.69 -5.35 -13.61
CA GLU A 96 -15.30 -4.47 -14.72
C GLU A 96 -14.93 -3.07 -14.23
N THR A 97 -13.84 -2.51 -14.73
CA THR A 97 -13.44 -1.13 -14.43
C THR A 97 -14.35 -0.15 -15.16
N VAL A 98 -15.17 0.56 -14.41
CA VAL A 98 -16.16 1.53 -14.95
C VAL A 98 -15.65 2.97 -14.92
N SER A 99 -14.64 3.27 -14.09
CA SER A 99 -14.04 4.60 -13.99
C SER A 99 -12.64 4.55 -13.40
N THR A 100 -11.81 5.53 -13.76
CA THR A 100 -10.55 5.84 -13.07
C THR A 100 -10.66 7.22 -12.45
N LEU A 101 -10.47 7.31 -11.14
CA LEU A 101 -10.45 8.56 -10.40
C LEU A 101 -9.01 9.05 -10.30
N VAL A 102 -8.77 10.25 -10.78
CA VAL A 102 -7.46 10.89 -10.80
C VAL A 102 -7.42 11.93 -9.68
N THR A 103 -6.61 11.69 -8.65
CA THR A 103 -6.47 12.58 -7.47
C THR A 103 -7.81 13.20 -7.02
N PRO A 104 -8.80 12.37 -6.66
CA PRO A 104 -10.20 12.80 -6.55
C PRO A 104 -10.46 13.84 -5.44
N GLY A 105 -9.57 13.98 -4.46
CA GLY A 105 -9.78 14.83 -3.30
C GLY A 105 -10.88 14.28 -2.40
N ARG A 106 -11.49 15.17 -1.59
CA ARG A 106 -12.64 14.83 -0.77
C ARG A 106 -13.90 14.79 -1.62
N THR A 107 -14.49 13.61 -1.78
CA THR A 107 -15.64 13.42 -2.65
C THR A 107 -16.52 12.24 -2.25
N THR A 108 -17.73 12.24 -2.76
CA THR A 108 -18.56 11.05 -2.94
C THR A 108 -18.72 10.86 -4.44
N PHE A 109 -17.96 9.92 -5.01
CA PHE A 109 -18.08 9.58 -6.41
C PHE A 109 -19.23 8.60 -6.62
N TRP A 110 -20.14 8.90 -7.53
CA TRP A 110 -21.32 8.10 -7.81
C TRP A 110 -21.17 7.30 -9.10
N VAL A 111 -21.53 6.03 -9.03
CA VAL A 111 -21.83 5.20 -10.20
C VAL A 111 -23.33 4.97 -10.18
N GLU A 112 -24.00 5.36 -11.26
CA GLU A 112 -25.46 5.36 -11.38
C GLU A 112 -25.89 4.63 -12.66
N ASP A 113 -27.20 4.56 -12.90
CA ASP A 113 -27.81 3.95 -14.08
C ASP A 113 -27.52 2.45 -14.25
N LEU A 114 -27.29 1.75 -13.13
CA LEU A 114 -27.15 0.31 -13.12
C LEU A 114 -28.53 -0.38 -13.07
N ALA A 115 -28.58 -1.66 -13.41
CA ALA A 115 -29.80 -2.46 -13.23
C ALA A 115 -30.18 -2.54 -11.74
N ASP A 116 -31.47 -2.55 -11.39
CA ASP A 116 -31.91 -2.74 -10.00
C ASP A 116 -31.75 -4.20 -9.56
N THR A 117 -30.52 -4.57 -9.29
CA THR A 117 -30.14 -5.91 -8.86
C THR A 117 -29.04 -5.90 -7.81
N ARG A 118 -28.43 -7.04 -7.53
CA ARG A 118 -27.25 -7.15 -6.67
C ARG A 118 -25.99 -6.89 -7.49
N HIS A 119 -25.12 -6.06 -6.94
CA HIS A 119 -23.83 -5.70 -7.52
C HIS A 119 -22.70 -5.87 -6.52
N THR A 120 -21.49 -6.05 -7.03
CA THR A 120 -20.23 -5.87 -6.31
C THR A 120 -19.63 -4.53 -6.67
N VAL A 121 -18.99 -3.88 -5.70
CA VAL A 121 -18.19 -2.67 -5.93
C VAL A 121 -16.81 -2.87 -5.36
N ARG A 122 -15.79 -2.45 -6.10
CA ARG A 122 -14.41 -2.44 -5.65
C ARG A 122 -13.76 -1.11 -6.02
N LEU A 123 -13.19 -0.44 -5.02
CA LEU A 123 -12.29 0.70 -5.20
C LEU A 123 -10.87 0.21 -4.94
N VAL A 124 -9.95 0.40 -5.88
CA VAL A 124 -8.57 -0.01 -5.72
C VAL A 124 -7.59 1.12 -6.00
N LYS A 125 -6.65 1.34 -5.09
CA LYS A 125 -5.56 2.31 -5.22
C LYS A 125 -4.54 1.83 -6.24
N ARG A 126 -4.35 2.60 -7.30
CA ARG A 126 -3.41 2.30 -8.39
C ARG A 126 -1.99 2.70 -8.06
N THR A 127 -1.83 3.92 -7.56
CA THR A 127 -0.57 4.64 -7.44
C THR A 127 0.17 4.31 -6.15
N GLU A 128 1.44 4.63 -6.13
CA GLU A 128 2.27 4.63 -4.95
C GLU A 128 2.45 6.08 -4.45
N SER A 129 2.11 6.34 -3.20
CA SER A 129 2.31 7.65 -2.56
C SER A 129 2.64 7.44 -1.09
N PRO A 130 3.88 7.07 -0.76
CA PRO A 130 4.25 6.81 0.63
C PRO A 130 4.20 8.06 1.52
N TRP A 131 4.15 9.25 0.93
CA TRP A 131 4.08 10.54 1.63
C TRP A 131 2.66 11.03 1.90
N ALA A 132 1.63 10.48 1.25
CA ALA A 132 0.25 10.92 1.35
C ALA A 132 -0.66 9.84 1.93
N VAL A 133 -1.52 10.24 2.86
CA VAL A 133 -2.49 9.35 3.49
C VAL A 133 -3.84 9.50 2.80
N GLY A 134 -4.28 8.43 2.15
CA GLY A 134 -5.66 8.33 1.68
C GLY A 134 -6.61 7.93 2.82
N ARG A 135 -7.87 8.36 2.71
CA ARG A 135 -8.95 8.00 3.64
C ARG A 135 -10.15 7.49 2.85
N PHE A 136 -10.62 6.32 3.20
CA PHE A 136 -11.86 5.75 2.68
C PHE A 136 -12.89 5.68 3.80
N SER A 137 -14.08 6.21 3.54
CA SER A 137 -15.16 6.28 4.53
C SER A 137 -16.30 5.30 4.26
N GLY A 138 -16.31 4.61 3.13
CA GLY A 138 -17.28 3.55 2.84
C GLY A 138 -18.05 3.73 1.54
N PHE A 139 -18.99 2.83 1.33
CA PHE A 139 -19.94 2.86 0.22
C PHE A 139 -21.32 3.31 0.71
N VAL A 140 -22.06 4.04 -0.14
CA VAL A 140 -23.43 4.51 0.11
C VAL A 140 -24.31 4.06 -1.04
N ALA A 141 -25.46 3.46 -0.78
CA ALA A 141 -26.38 3.08 -1.84
C ALA A 141 -27.10 4.31 -2.39
N ALA A 142 -27.40 4.31 -3.70
CA ALA A 142 -28.29 5.28 -4.31
C ALA A 142 -29.72 5.16 -3.74
N ARG A 143 -30.56 6.16 -4.00
CA ARG A 143 -31.94 6.20 -3.51
C ARG A 143 -32.72 4.93 -3.86
N GLY A 144 -33.36 4.32 -2.88
CA GLY A 144 -34.08 3.06 -3.03
C GLY A 144 -33.21 1.81 -2.93
N GLY A 145 -31.89 1.95 -2.99
CA GLY A 145 -30.93 0.86 -2.82
C GLY A 145 -30.56 0.59 -1.35
N ARG A 146 -29.72 -0.40 -1.15
CA ARG A 146 -29.12 -0.69 0.17
C ARG A 146 -27.74 -1.33 0.04
N ILE A 147 -26.85 -1.03 0.99
CA ILE A 147 -25.58 -1.74 1.15
C ILE A 147 -25.88 -3.13 1.75
N LEU A 148 -25.19 -4.13 1.23
CA LEU A 148 -25.27 -5.52 1.68
C LEU A 148 -24.07 -5.86 2.57
N PRO A 149 -24.09 -6.97 3.31
CA PRO A 149 -22.91 -7.45 4.03
C PRO A 149 -21.70 -7.58 3.10
N ALA A 150 -20.52 -7.22 3.60
CA ALA A 150 -19.27 -7.29 2.84
C ALA A 150 -19.04 -8.69 2.24
N PRO A 151 -18.30 -8.81 1.12
CA PRO A 151 -17.84 -10.11 0.64
C PRO A 151 -17.04 -10.85 1.72
N ALA A 152 -17.13 -12.17 1.74
CA ALA A 152 -16.27 -12.98 2.59
C ALA A 152 -14.79 -12.82 2.17
N ALA A 153 -13.87 -12.92 3.13
CA ALA A 153 -12.45 -13.05 2.84
C ALA A 153 -12.20 -14.36 2.07
N ARG A 154 -11.24 -14.30 1.15
CA ARG A 154 -10.79 -15.51 0.46
C ARG A 154 -9.96 -16.39 1.41
N SER A 155 -10.02 -17.70 1.22
CA SER A 155 -9.25 -18.64 2.04
C SER A 155 -7.74 -18.57 1.75
N ARG A 156 -7.38 -18.33 0.50
CA ARG A 156 -6.00 -18.15 0.06
C ARG A 156 -5.55 -16.73 0.32
N GLN A 157 -4.33 -16.57 0.83
CA GLN A 157 -3.76 -15.26 1.17
C GLN A 157 -2.30 -15.22 0.81
N ILE A 158 -1.88 -14.18 0.11
CA ILE A 158 -0.50 -13.98 -0.34
C ILE A 158 -0.03 -12.58 0.05
N GLU A 159 1.16 -12.46 0.62
CA GLU A 159 1.82 -11.17 0.82
C GLU A 159 2.95 -11.00 -0.20
N PHE A 160 2.96 -9.87 -0.90
CA PHE A 160 4.03 -9.45 -1.77
C PHE A 160 4.79 -8.30 -1.11
N ILE A 161 6.06 -8.53 -0.83
CA ILE A 161 6.99 -7.58 -0.23
C ILE A 161 8.01 -7.21 -1.29
N GLY A 162 8.21 -5.92 -1.57
CA GLY A 162 9.15 -5.54 -2.61
C GLY A 162 9.29 -4.05 -2.82
N ASP A 163 9.81 -3.73 -3.97
CA ASP A 163 10.10 -2.39 -4.44
C ASP A 163 9.16 -1.97 -5.59
N SER A 164 9.66 -1.15 -6.50
CA SER A 164 8.94 -0.64 -7.67
C SER A 164 8.36 -1.72 -8.57
N TYR A 165 9.01 -2.87 -8.71
CA TYR A 165 8.49 -4.00 -9.49
C TYR A 165 7.22 -4.57 -8.88
N THR A 166 7.17 -4.64 -7.55
CA THR A 166 5.98 -5.09 -6.82
C THR A 166 4.90 -4.02 -6.77
N ALA A 167 5.27 -2.73 -6.71
CA ALA A 167 4.34 -1.61 -6.69
C ALA A 167 3.60 -1.40 -8.03
N GLY A 168 4.11 -1.93 -9.14
CA GLY A 168 3.58 -1.65 -10.47
C GLY A 168 3.93 -0.25 -10.98
N TYR A 169 5.15 0.20 -10.65
CA TYR A 169 5.69 1.50 -11.03
C TYR A 169 5.68 1.69 -12.54
N GLY A 170 4.94 2.69 -13.02
CA GLY A 170 4.92 3.07 -14.43
C GLY A 170 4.48 1.98 -15.41
N ASN A 171 3.82 0.93 -14.95
CA ASN A 171 3.57 -0.29 -15.72
C ASN A 171 2.53 -0.13 -16.84
N THR A 172 1.71 0.90 -16.81
CA THR A 172 0.72 1.17 -17.89
C THR A 172 1.27 2.08 -18.99
N SER A 173 2.51 2.56 -18.84
CA SER A 173 3.18 3.31 -19.90
C SER A 173 3.51 2.39 -21.07
N GLY A 174 3.39 2.90 -22.28
CA GLY A 174 3.90 2.24 -23.50
C GLY A 174 5.30 2.68 -23.85
N THR A 175 5.95 3.49 -23.01
CA THR A 175 7.28 4.06 -23.23
C THR A 175 8.02 4.24 -21.92
N ARG A 176 9.34 4.14 -21.97
CA ARG A 176 10.22 4.33 -20.82
C ARG A 176 10.27 5.77 -20.30
N ASP A 177 10.07 6.74 -21.18
CA ASP A 177 9.90 8.14 -20.81
C ASP A 177 8.42 8.45 -20.60
N CYS A 178 8.05 8.64 -19.34
CA CYS A 178 6.67 8.94 -18.94
C CYS A 178 6.41 10.44 -18.76
N SER A 179 7.40 11.31 -18.97
CA SER A 179 7.28 12.75 -18.69
C SER A 179 6.18 13.42 -19.51
N ALA A 180 5.98 12.97 -20.76
CA ALA A 180 5.01 13.53 -21.69
C ALA A 180 3.56 13.06 -21.43
N ASN A 181 3.34 12.00 -20.66
CA ASN A 181 2.02 11.39 -20.43
C ASN A 181 1.59 11.33 -18.96
N GLY A 182 1.99 12.33 -18.20
CA GLY A 182 1.55 12.54 -16.82
C GLY A 182 2.49 11.96 -15.75
N GLY A 183 3.69 11.55 -16.14
CA GLY A 183 4.70 11.03 -15.23
C GLY A 183 4.37 9.65 -14.69
N VAL A 184 5.15 9.20 -13.72
CA VAL A 184 5.07 7.85 -13.17
C VAL A 184 3.72 7.57 -12.52
N ASP A 185 3.20 8.50 -11.74
CA ASP A 185 1.95 8.28 -10.98
C ASP A 185 0.77 7.95 -11.91
N ARG A 186 0.62 8.68 -13.03
CA ARG A 186 -0.45 8.43 -14.01
C ARG A 186 -0.29 7.11 -14.75
N ASN A 187 0.93 6.62 -14.83
CA ASN A 187 1.28 5.38 -15.52
C ASN A 187 1.48 4.19 -14.57
N SER A 188 1.21 4.35 -13.28
CA SER A 188 1.30 3.27 -12.30
C SER A 188 -0.06 2.62 -12.05
N ASN A 189 -0.06 1.29 -11.93
CA ASN A 189 -1.24 0.55 -11.51
C ASN A 189 -0.85 -0.72 -10.76
N ALA A 190 -0.89 -0.64 -9.43
CA ALA A 190 -0.57 -1.76 -8.55
C ALA A 190 -1.51 -2.96 -8.73
N ASP A 191 -2.78 -2.72 -9.11
CA ASP A 191 -3.74 -3.80 -9.35
C ASP A 191 -3.46 -4.60 -10.64
N LEU A 192 -2.61 -4.07 -11.50
CA LEU A 192 -2.13 -4.74 -12.72
C LEU A 192 -0.67 -5.21 -12.59
N ALA A 193 -0.05 -5.09 -11.41
CA ALA A 193 1.25 -5.68 -11.13
C ALA A 193 1.16 -7.21 -10.99
N PHE A 194 2.28 -7.89 -11.20
CA PHE A 194 2.34 -9.37 -11.23
C PHE A 194 1.73 -10.01 -9.98
N GLY A 195 1.94 -9.42 -8.79
CA GLY A 195 1.41 -9.95 -7.55
C GLY A 195 -0.12 -9.95 -7.50
N ALA A 196 -0.75 -8.83 -7.91
CA ALA A 196 -2.21 -8.74 -8.00
C ALA A 196 -2.79 -9.66 -9.07
N LEU A 197 -2.10 -9.80 -10.23
CA LEU A 197 -2.48 -10.72 -11.29
C LEU A 197 -2.47 -12.18 -10.81
N THR A 198 -1.38 -12.60 -10.15
CA THR A 198 -1.24 -13.94 -9.56
C THR A 198 -2.31 -14.20 -8.49
N ALA A 199 -2.53 -13.24 -7.59
CA ALA A 199 -3.54 -13.38 -6.55
C ALA A 199 -4.96 -13.56 -7.11
N ARG A 200 -5.33 -12.79 -8.15
CA ARG A 200 -6.63 -12.95 -8.83
C ARG A 200 -6.79 -14.31 -9.49
N LYS A 201 -5.75 -14.79 -10.19
CA LYS A 201 -5.78 -16.10 -10.84
C LYS A 201 -5.94 -17.25 -9.84
N LEU A 202 -5.36 -17.10 -8.64
CA LEU A 202 -5.45 -18.08 -7.56
C LEU A 202 -6.68 -17.90 -6.66
N ASP A 203 -7.56 -16.94 -6.94
CA ASP A 203 -8.65 -16.52 -6.06
C ASP A 203 -8.17 -16.27 -4.61
N ALA A 204 -7.10 -15.50 -4.47
CA ALA A 204 -6.46 -15.18 -3.19
C ALA A 204 -6.67 -13.71 -2.79
N ASP A 205 -6.80 -13.45 -1.50
CA ASP A 205 -6.57 -12.12 -0.95
C ASP A 205 -5.07 -11.83 -0.94
N HIS A 206 -4.69 -10.58 -1.17
CA HIS A 206 -3.27 -10.24 -1.19
C HIS A 206 -2.98 -8.89 -0.52
N GLN A 207 -1.72 -8.71 -0.16
CA GLN A 207 -1.15 -7.42 0.22
C GLN A 207 0.05 -7.13 -0.67
N GLN A 208 0.14 -5.90 -1.17
CA GLN A 208 1.31 -5.38 -1.87
C GLN A 208 2.02 -4.39 -0.95
N ASN A 209 2.93 -4.90 -0.13
CA ASN A 209 3.73 -4.08 0.76
C ASN A 209 5.02 -3.69 0.03
N ALA A 210 4.90 -2.74 -0.88
CA ALA A 210 5.95 -2.33 -1.80
C ALA A 210 6.30 -0.85 -1.61
N PHE A 211 7.60 -0.52 -1.74
CA PHE A 211 8.08 0.84 -1.68
C PHE A 211 9.22 1.04 -2.69
N SER A 212 8.95 1.78 -3.75
CA SER A 212 9.87 2.03 -4.85
C SER A 212 11.19 2.65 -4.37
N GLY A 213 12.29 2.21 -4.96
CA GLY A 213 13.62 2.70 -4.63
C GLY A 213 14.22 2.15 -3.33
N ARG A 214 13.45 1.39 -2.52
CA ARG A 214 13.96 0.84 -1.26
C ARG A 214 14.58 -0.54 -1.47
N GLY A 215 15.73 -0.75 -0.83
CA GLY A 215 16.40 -2.05 -0.79
C GLY A 215 16.37 -2.69 0.58
N MET A 216 16.98 -3.84 0.72
CA MET A 216 17.10 -4.55 2.00
C MET A 216 18.05 -3.81 2.96
N VAL A 217 19.14 -3.23 2.45
CA VAL A 217 20.12 -2.46 3.21
C VAL A 217 20.56 -1.21 2.47
N ARG A 218 20.45 -1.18 1.12
CA ARG A 218 20.88 -0.09 0.26
C ARG A 218 19.76 0.30 -0.68
N ASN A 219 19.31 1.54 -0.60
CA ASN A 219 18.33 2.08 -1.53
C ASN A 219 18.96 2.35 -2.89
N TYR A 220 18.11 2.53 -3.91
CA TYR A 220 18.57 2.87 -5.25
C TYR A 220 19.59 3.99 -5.23
N ASN A 221 20.74 3.72 -5.85
CA ASN A 221 21.82 4.68 -6.01
C ASN A 221 22.40 5.23 -4.68
N GLY A 222 22.29 4.48 -3.56
CA GLY A 222 22.77 4.89 -2.25
C GLY A 222 21.98 6.05 -1.62
N SER A 223 20.76 6.30 -2.10
CA SER A 223 19.89 7.36 -1.56
C SER A 223 19.41 7.05 -0.14
N ASP A 224 19.10 8.11 0.63
CA ASP A 224 18.52 8.01 1.98
C ASP A 224 19.23 6.97 2.88
N PRO A 225 20.53 7.09 3.15
CA PRO A 225 21.32 6.03 3.79
C PRO A 225 20.90 5.74 5.25
N GLY A 226 20.08 6.59 5.86
CA GLY A 226 19.55 6.38 7.21
C GLY A 226 18.35 5.46 7.31
N THR A 227 17.77 5.03 6.18
CA THR A 227 16.58 4.19 6.11
C THR A 227 16.70 3.18 4.98
N ASP A 228 16.03 2.04 5.15
CA ASP A 228 15.84 1.03 4.10
C ASP A 228 14.42 0.47 4.18
N TYR A 229 14.10 -0.53 3.38
CA TYR A 229 12.76 -1.11 3.38
C TYR A 229 12.33 -1.61 4.76
N ARG A 230 13.25 -2.15 5.57
CA ARG A 230 12.96 -2.70 6.91
C ARG A 230 12.42 -1.64 7.88
N THR A 231 12.77 -0.38 7.67
CA THR A 231 12.26 0.78 8.44
C THR A 231 10.75 0.92 8.31
N TYR A 232 10.19 0.53 7.17
CA TYR A 232 8.79 0.78 6.81
C TYR A 232 7.91 -0.46 6.95
N TYR A 233 8.48 -1.65 6.90
CA TYR A 233 7.72 -2.90 6.82
C TYR A 233 6.68 -3.09 7.92
N ASP A 234 6.94 -2.61 9.13
CA ASP A 234 6.02 -2.77 10.26
C ASP A 234 4.87 -1.76 10.28
N ARG A 235 4.86 -0.76 9.41
CA ARG A 235 3.90 0.34 9.42
C ARG A 235 2.60 -0.01 8.68
N ALA A 236 1.49 0.54 9.16
CA ALA A 236 0.25 0.67 8.38
C ALA A 236 0.31 1.90 7.48
N LEU A 237 0.85 3.01 8.01
CA LEU A 237 1.04 4.27 7.29
C LEU A 237 2.54 4.55 7.13
N LEU A 238 3.03 4.49 5.89
CA LEU A 238 4.45 4.61 5.56
C LEU A 238 5.10 5.90 6.07
N ASN A 239 4.39 7.02 5.93
CA ASN A 239 4.88 8.36 6.28
C ASN A 239 4.80 8.69 7.78
N VAL A 240 4.26 7.80 8.61
CA VAL A 240 4.13 8.03 10.05
C VAL A 240 5.21 7.24 10.79
N ALA A 241 6.20 7.95 11.32
CA ALA A 241 7.27 7.34 12.12
C ALA A 241 6.67 6.69 13.37
N GLY A 242 7.10 5.45 13.67
CA GLY A 242 6.61 4.69 14.83
C GLY A 242 5.20 4.12 14.67
N ASP A 243 4.55 4.30 13.50
CA ASP A 243 3.28 3.61 13.24
C ASP A 243 3.51 2.10 13.13
N VAL A 244 2.62 1.33 13.74
CA VAL A 244 2.69 -0.13 13.73
C VAL A 244 1.38 -0.70 13.23
N TRP A 245 1.46 -1.49 12.16
CA TRP A 245 0.32 -2.20 11.63
C TRP A 245 -0.18 -3.27 12.59
N ARG A 246 -1.42 -3.19 12.97
CA ARG A 246 -2.10 -4.20 13.78
C ARG A 246 -2.61 -5.31 12.86
N LYS A 247 -1.80 -6.37 12.72
CA LYS A 247 -2.16 -7.53 11.89
C LYS A 247 -3.49 -8.14 12.33
N PRO A 248 -4.53 -8.17 11.46
CA PRO A 248 -5.76 -8.87 11.77
C PRO A 248 -5.51 -10.37 12.05
N ARG A 249 -6.25 -10.95 12.98
CA ARG A 249 -6.11 -12.40 13.28
C ARG A 249 -6.43 -13.30 12.09
N ALA A 250 -7.31 -12.84 11.21
CA ALA A 250 -7.70 -13.54 9.98
C ALA A 250 -6.63 -13.47 8.88
N TRP A 251 -5.65 -12.55 8.98
CA TRP A 251 -4.56 -12.46 8.01
C TRP A 251 -3.47 -13.48 8.36
N ARG A 252 -3.46 -14.58 7.59
CA ARG A 252 -2.54 -15.71 7.73
C ARG A 252 -2.08 -16.17 6.35
N PRO A 253 -1.18 -15.43 5.69
CA PRO A 253 -0.76 -15.76 4.34
C PRO A 253 -0.09 -17.13 4.30
N GLN A 254 -0.50 -17.95 3.36
CA GLN A 254 0.15 -19.23 3.08
C GLN A 254 1.49 -19.01 2.37
N VAL A 255 1.61 -17.90 1.63
CA VAL A 255 2.83 -17.53 0.90
C VAL A 255 3.17 -16.07 1.17
N VAL A 256 4.46 -15.80 1.36
CA VAL A 256 5.05 -14.46 1.36
C VAL A 256 6.16 -14.43 0.30
N VAL A 257 6.00 -13.60 -0.72
CA VAL A 257 7.01 -13.39 -1.76
C VAL A 257 7.80 -12.14 -1.43
N VAL A 258 9.12 -12.26 -1.31
CA VAL A 258 10.04 -11.17 -0.97
C VAL A 258 10.93 -10.86 -2.15
N GLY A 259 10.68 -9.74 -2.83
CA GLY A 259 11.42 -9.26 -4.00
C GLY A 259 12.23 -8.00 -3.69
N LEU A 260 13.11 -8.08 -2.68
CA LEU A 260 14.02 -6.99 -2.31
C LEU A 260 15.46 -7.34 -2.69
N GLY A 261 16.16 -6.40 -3.31
CA GLY A 261 17.55 -6.57 -3.74
C GLY A 261 17.87 -5.86 -5.05
N ILE A 262 16.87 -5.60 -5.90
CA ILE A 262 17.09 -4.85 -7.14
C ILE A 262 17.80 -3.53 -6.82
N ASN A 263 17.32 -2.77 -5.84
CA ASN A 263 17.91 -1.49 -5.47
C ASN A 263 19.27 -1.60 -4.80
N ASP A 264 19.50 -2.68 -4.05
CA ASP A 264 20.79 -2.92 -3.39
C ASP A 264 21.92 -3.12 -4.41
N PHE A 265 21.62 -3.80 -5.54
CA PHE A 265 22.62 -4.26 -6.50
C PHE A 265 22.61 -3.53 -7.85
N SER A 266 21.62 -2.67 -8.15
CA SER A 266 21.42 -2.09 -9.49
C SER A 266 22.43 -1.05 -9.90
N THR A 267 23.16 -0.44 -8.95
CA THR A 267 24.12 0.64 -9.23
C THR A 267 25.44 0.41 -8.51
N PRO A 268 26.58 0.84 -9.08
CA PRO A 268 27.88 0.79 -8.40
C PRO A 268 27.86 1.51 -7.06
N LEU A 269 28.66 1.03 -6.12
CA LEU A 269 28.87 1.71 -4.84
C LEU A 269 29.54 3.08 -5.08
N ARG A 270 29.16 4.06 -4.27
CA ARG A 270 29.67 5.42 -4.34
C ARG A 270 30.59 5.75 -3.15
N PRO A 271 31.52 6.68 -3.31
CA PRO A 271 32.25 7.22 -2.18
C PRO A 271 31.31 7.77 -1.09
N GLY A 272 31.56 7.39 0.16
CA GLY A 272 30.74 7.81 1.31
C GLY A 272 29.61 6.86 1.66
N GLU A 273 29.34 5.82 0.88
CA GLU A 273 28.47 4.73 1.30
C GLU A 273 29.15 3.88 2.39
N PRO A 274 28.40 3.14 3.23
CA PRO A 274 28.95 2.36 4.33
C PRO A 274 29.86 1.20 3.90
N TRP A 275 29.85 0.82 2.63
CA TRP A 275 30.57 -0.33 2.08
C TRP A 275 31.68 0.14 1.15
N ALA A 276 32.92 -0.29 1.42
CA ALA A 276 34.07 0.00 0.55
C ALA A 276 34.13 -0.92 -0.67
N ALA A 277 33.50 -2.12 -0.60
CA ALA A 277 33.49 -3.09 -1.66
C ALA A 277 32.14 -3.82 -1.74
N GLN A 278 31.85 -4.37 -2.92
CA GLN A 278 30.63 -5.16 -3.14
C GLN A 278 30.52 -6.37 -2.20
N SER A 279 31.63 -6.99 -1.81
CA SER A 279 31.64 -8.10 -0.85
C SER A 279 31.11 -7.69 0.53
N GLU A 280 31.37 -6.46 0.96
CA GLU A 280 30.85 -5.93 2.23
C GLU A 280 29.36 -5.65 2.13
N LEU A 281 28.89 -5.11 1.01
CA LEU A 281 27.45 -4.96 0.74
C LEU A 281 26.76 -6.32 0.74
N ILE A 282 27.32 -7.34 0.07
CA ILE A 282 26.78 -8.71 0.05
C ILE A 282 26.67 -9.28 1.46
N ALA A 283 27.70 -9.11 2.29
CA ALA A 283 27.67 -9.57 3.68
C ALA A 283 26.57 -8.88 4.50
N ALA A 284 26.47 -7.56 4.40
CA ALA A 284 25.43 -6.78 5.06
C ALA A 284 24.02 -7.16 4.60
N TYR A 285 23.84 -7.30 3.30
CA TYR A 285 22.57 -7.74 2.69
C TYR A 285 22.16 -9.13 3.17
N THR A 286 23.10 -10.09 3.16
CA THR A 286 22.85 -11.47 3.62
C THR A 286 22.39 -11.49 5.07
N ASN A 287 23.11 -10.79 5.95
CA ASN A 287 22.76 -10.71 7.36
C ASN A 287 21.40 -10.07 7.60
N ALA A 288 21.12 -8.95 6.91
CA ALA A 288 19.84 -8.26 7.00
C ALA A 288 18.68 -9.11 6.49
N TYR A 289 18.91 -9.85 5.39
CA TYR A 289 17.90 -10.73 4.83
C TYR A 289 17.54 -11.88 5.76
N HIS A 290 18.54 -12.53 6.37
CA HIS A 290 18.29 -13.55 7.39
C HIS A 290 17.46 -13.01 8.54
N GLY A 291 17.79 -11.83 9.09
CA GLY A 291 17.02 -11.18 10.14
C GLY A 291 15.60 -10.80 9.70
N PHE A 292 15.41 -10.45 8.44
CA PHE A 292 14.10 -10.17 7.90
C PHE A 292 13.24 -11.43 7.73
N LEU A 293 13.84 -12.55 7.30
CA LEU A 293 13.17 -13.85 7.26
C LEU A 293 12.78 -14.32 8.68
N ASP A 294 13.64 -14.10 9.68
CA ASP A 294 13.30 -14.39 11.09
C ASP A 294 12.12 -13.55 11.58
N LYS A 295 12.06 -12.26 11.21
CA LYS A 295 10.90 -11.39 11.47
C LYS A 295 9.62 -11.95 10.84
N LEU A 296 9.68 -12.43 9.60
CA LEU A 296 8.53 -13.04 8.91
C LEU A 296 8.10 -14.34 9.59
N ARG A 297 9.05 -15.18 10.03
CA ARG A 297 8.76 -16.38 10.82
C ARG A 297 8.08 -16.07 12.15
N ALA A 298 8.58 -15.08 12.86
CA ALA A 298 7.95 -14.63 14.11
C ALA A 298 6.52 -14.11 13.89
N ARG A 299 6.25 -13.48 12.73
CA ARG A 299 4.94 -12.91 12.40
C ARG A 299 3.92 -13.93 11.91
N TYR A 300 4.33 -14.89 11.09
CA TYR A 300 3.44 -15.80 10.36
C TYR A 300 3.58 -17.28 10.77
N GLY A 301 4.66 -17.65 11.44
CA GLY A 301 4.90 -19.03 11.85
C GLY A 301 5.61 -19.86 10.79
N GLY A 302 5.84 -21.14 11.13
CA GLY A 302 6.57 -22.09 10.28
C GLY A 302 5.78 -22.63 9.11
N SER A 303 4.44 -22.56 9.15
CA SER A 303 3.58 -23.08 8.05
C SER A 303 3.56 -22.19 6.81
N THR A 304 3.80 -20.89 6.94
CA THR A 304 3.87 -19.97 5.81
C THR A 304 5.09 -20.27 4.94
N PHE A 305 4.93 -20.37 3.62
CA PHE A 305 6.04 -20.52 2.69
C PHE A 305 6.64 -19.15 2.36
N LEU A 306 7.95 -18.98 2.57
CA LEU A 306 8.67 -17.75 2.24
C LEU A 306 9.39 -17.94 0.91
N VAL A 307 9.07 -17.12 -0.08
CA VAL A 307 9.68 -17.13 -1.42
C VAL A 307 10.62 -15.95 -1.53
N VAL A 308 11.91 -16.20 -1.60
CA VAL A 308 12.93 -15.18 -1.90
C VAL A 308 13.04 -15.08 -3.41
N SER A 309 12.71 -13.93 -3.97
CA SER A 309 12.74 -13.75 -5.43
C SER A 309 13.92 -12.91 -5.90
N ALA A 310 14.42 -13.24 -7.08
CA ALA A 310 15.44 -12.49 -7.79
C ALA A 310 15.18 -12.50 -9.29
N THR A 311 15.81 -11.55 -10.00
CA THR A 311 15.72 -11.39 -11.45
C THR A 311 17.07 -11.01 -12.02
N SER A 312 17.23 -11.09 -13.34
CA SER A 312 18.47 -10.76 -14.04
C SER A 312 18.87 -9.28 -14.02
N VAL A 313 17.93 -8.39 -13.67
CA VAL A 313 18.09 -6.92 -13.85
C VAL A 313 19.27 -6.32 -13.07
N SER A 314 19.61 -6.87 -11.91
CA SER A 314 20.69 -6.35 -11.04
C SER A 314 21.93 -7.23 -11.04
N GLY A 315 22.12 -8.02 -12.09
CA GLY A 315 23.29 -8.86 -12.31
C GLY A 315 23.28 -10.17 -11.51
N THR A 316 24.36 -10.95 -11.71
CA THR A 316 24.47 -12.31 -11.16
C THR A 316 24.66 -12.32 -9.64
N ALA A 317 25.34 -11.32 -9.08
CA ALA A 317 25.60 -11.23 -7.64
C ALA A 317 24.31 -11.21 -6.81
N PHE A 318 23.26 -10.54 -7.29
CA PHE A 318 21.95 -10.53 -6.64
C PHE A 318 21.34 -11.94 -6.60
N ALA A 319 21.25 -12.60 -7.74
CA ALA A 319 20.67 -13.94 -7.87
C ALA A 319 21.45 -15.00 -7.09
N GLU A 320 22.78 -14.93 -7.10
CA GLU A 320 23.66 -15.86 -6.39
C GLU A 320 23.55 -15.67 -4.86
N THR A 321 23.53 -14.42 -4.40
CA THR A 321 23.40 -14.10 -2.98
C THR A 321 22.05 -14.59 -2.43
N THR A 322 20.94 -14.31 -3.12
CA THR A 322 19.60 -14.76 -2.69
C THR A 322 19.47 -16.28 -2.69
N ARG A 323 20.05 -16.96 -3.68
CA ARG A 323 20.13 -18.44 -3.71
C ARG A 323 20.93 -18.98 -2.55
N GLY A 324 22.06 -18.32 -2.20
CA GLY A 324 22.87 -18.65 -1.03
C GLY A 324 22.07 -18.54 0.26
N ILE A 325 21.34 -17.45 0.47
CA ILE A 325 20.48 -17.22 1.64
C ILE A 325 19.47 -18.35 1.81
N VAL A 326 18.78 -18.75 0.72
CA VAL A 326 17.79 -19.84 0.78
C VAL A 326 18.45 -21.17 1.15
N ARG A 327 19.58 -21.51 0.49
CA ARG A 327 20.33 -22.72 0.80
C ARG A 327 20.74 -22.76 2.29
N ASP A 328 21.23 -21.64 2.82
CA ASP A 328 21.64 -21.53 4.21
C ASP A 328 20.47 -21.66 5.20
N ARG A 329 19.27 -21.16 4.84
CA ARG A 329 18.05 -21.35 5.62
C ARG A 329 17.62 -22.82 5.64
N ASN A 330 17.60 -23.48 4.49
CA ASN A 330 17.23 -24.88 4.39
C ASN A 330 18.23 -25.76 5.15
N ALA A 331 19.54 -25.49 5.08
CA ALA A 331 20.56 -26.21 5.84
C ALA A 331 20.40 -26.08 7.37
N ARG A 332 19.73 -25.03 7.85
CA ARG A 332 19.40 -24.81 9.27
C ARG A 332 18.02 -25.38 9.66
N GLY A 333 17.36 -26.10 8.77
CA GLY A 333 16.06 -26.74 9.02
C GLY A 333 14.83 -25.87 8.71
N ASP A 334 14.98 -24.70 8.08
CA ASP A 334 13.87 -23.91 7.57
C ASP A 334 13.59 -24.27 6.11
N ASP A 335 12.96 -25.41 5.90
CA ASP A 335 12.70 -26.02 4.59
C ASP A 335 11.51 -25.39 3.83
N ARG A 336 10.75 -24.50 4.48
CA ARG A 336 9.69 -23.73 3.82
C ARG A 336 10.17 -22.33 3.37
N VAL A 337 11.43 -22.24 2.96
CA VAL A 337 12.01 -21.10 2.27
C VAL A 337 12.47 -21.55 0.89
N GLY A 338 11.92 -20.95 -0.15
CA GLY A 338 12.25 -21.28 -1.56
C GLY A 338 12.88 -20.10 -2.28
N HIS A 339 13.62 -20.38 -3.33
CA HIS A 339 14.21 -19.37 -4.21
C HIS A 339 13.48 -19.37 -5.55
N TRP A 340 12.94 -18.23 -5.92
CA TRP A 340 12.32 -18.00 -7.22
C TRP A 340 13.15 -17.00 -8.03
N TYR A 341 13.82 -17.50 -9.06
CA TYR A 341 14.50 -16.65 -10.02
C TYR A 341 13.67 -16.58 -11.29
N TYR A 342 13.43 -15.39 -11.78
CA TYR A 342 12.74 -15.19 -13.04
C TYR A 342 13.55 -14.31 -13.98
N ASP A 343 13.60 -14.75 -15.21
CA ASP A 343 14.14 -14.06 -16.36
C ASP A 343 13.45 -14.63 -17.60
N ASP A 344 13.04 -13.77 -18.50
CA ASP A 344 12.37 -14.18 -19.73
C ASP A 344 12.81 -13.25 -20.86
N PRO A 345 13.24 -13.79 -22.03
CA PRO A 345 13.66 -12.98 -23.16
C PRO A 345 12.56 -12.12 -23.77
N ALA A 346 11.29 -12.41 -23.47
CA ALA A 346 10.14 -11.63 -23.93
C ALA A 346 9.87 -10.38 -23.07
N LEU A 347 10.58 -10.19 -21.97
CA LEU A 347 10.42 -8.98 -21.14
C LEU A 347 10.92 -7.75 -21.90
N ASP A 348 10.02 -6.79 -22.16
CA ASP A 348 10.28 -5.60 -22.97
C ASP A 348 10.76 -4.39 -22.15
N ARG A 349 10.42 -4.34 -20.85
CA ARG A 349 10.73 -3.25 -19.92
C ARG A 349 10.36 -1.89 -20.49
N LEU A 350 9.15 -1.80 -21.04
CA LEU A 350 8.59 -0.57 -21.60
C LEU A 350 7.78 0.25 -20.58
N GLY A 351 7.70 -0.18 -19.35
CA GLY A 351 7.24 0.67 -18.25
C GLY A 351 8.17 1.87 -18.04
N CYS A 352 7.70 2.87 -17.30
CA CYS A 352 8.51 4.06 -16.98
C CYS A 352 9.88 3.64 -16.44
N ASP A 353 10.93 4.36 -16.85
CA ASP A 353 12.30 4.17 -16.34
C ASP A 353 12.79 2.71 -16.41
N TRP A 354 12.48 2.00 -17.48
CA TRP A 354 12.88 0.60 -17.69
C TRP A 354 12.23 -0.40 -16.72
N HIS A 355 11.12 -0.05 -16.12
CA HIS A 355 10.34 -0.97 -15.29
C HIS A 355 9.49 -1.93 -16.13
N PRO A 356 8.98 -3.01 -15.51
CA PRO A 356 8.09 -3.93 -16.20
C PRO A 356 6.84 -3.24 -16.74
N SER A 357 6.52 -3.49 -18.00
CA SER A 357 5.27 -3.09 -18.63
C SER A 357 4.10 -4.00 -18.21
N LEU A 358 2.88 -3.70 -18.65
CA LEU A 358 1.74 -4.60 -18.46
C LEU A 358 1.95 -5.97 -19.13
N HIS A 359 2.70 -6.00 -20.24
CA HIS A 359 3.10 -7.23 -20.90
C HIS A 359 4.00 -8.06 -19.99
N ASP A 360 5.03 -7.41 -19.44
CA ASP A 360 5.99 -8.05 -18.53
C ASP A 360 5.32 -8.56 -17.26
N HIS A 361 4.43 -7.78 -16.67
CA HIS A 361 3.71 -8.20 -15.46
C HIS A 361 2.87 -9.47 -15.69
N ARG A 362 2.30 -9.66 -16.89
CA ARG A 362 1.59 -10.91 -17.24
C ARG A 362 2.56 -12.09 -17.34
N ILE A 363 3.72 -11.89 -17.96
CA ILE A 363 4.77 -12.93 -18.05
C ILE A 363 5.24 -13.29 -16.64
N ILE A 364 5.66 -12.31 -15.84
CA ILE A 364 6.15 -12.52 -14.47
C ILE A 364 5.10 -13.23 -13.60
N SER A 365 3.82 -12.83 -13.71
CA SER A 365 2.72 -13.52 -13.03
C SER A 365 2.59 -14.97 -13.47
N GLY A 366 2.71 -15.25 -14.77
CA GLY A 366 2.67 -16.62 -15.28
C GLY A 366 3.82 -17.50 -14.77
N LEU A 367 5.04 -16.92 -14.71
CA LEU A 367 6.22 -17.61 -14.17
C LEU A 367 6.06 -17.85 -12.65
N LEU A 368 5.49 -16.89 -11.92
CA LEU A 368 5.22 -17.07 -10.48
C LEU A 368 4.17 -18.15 -10.23
N ASP A 369 3.09 -18.18 -11.02
CA ASP A 369 2.07 -19.23 -10.91
C ASP A 369 2.64 -20.64 -11.11
N GLN A 370 3.51 -20.80 -12.12
CA GLN A 370 4.21 -22.05 -12.38
C GLN A 370 5.09 -22.44 -11.18
N TYR A 371 5.81 -21.47 -10.60
CA TYR A 371 6.64 -21.74 -9.43
C TYR A 371 5.80 -22.11 -8.21
N LEU A 372 4.74 -21.35 -7.91
CA LEU A 372 3.85 -21.62 -6.76
C LEU A 372 3.18 -23.00 -6.86
N ALA A 373 2.88 -23.46 -8.07
CA ALA A 373 2.33 -24.81 -8.30
C ALA A 373 3.30 -25.95 -7.92
N THR A 374 4.60 -25.68 -7.79
CA THR A 374 5.61 -26.67 -7.35
C THR A 374 5.74 -26.73 -5.82
N LEU A 375 5.17 -25.77 -5.10
CA LEU A 375 5.32 -25.68 -3.66
C LEU A 375 4.31 -26.54 -2.92
N PRO A 376 4.66 -27.10 -1.76
CA PRO A 376 3.73 -27.88 -0.92
C PRO A 376 2.80 -26.93 -0.14
N LEU A 377 1.88 -26.31 -0.85
CA LEU A 377 0.92 -25.35 -0.29
C LEU A 377 -0.39 -26.04 0.02
N ASP A 378 -0.86 -25.85 1.26
CA ASP A 378 -2.16 -26.32 1.72
C ASP A 378 -3.20 -25.20 1.53
N TRP A 379 -3.80 -25.08 0.33
CA TRP A 379 -4.84 -24.09 0.02
C TRP A 379 -5.94 -24.54 -0.93
#